data_64e22e94236fec5adafde5c35e569b3e
#
_entry.id   64e22e94236fec5adafde5c35e569b3e
#
_cell.length_a   1.000
_cell.length_b   1.000
_cell.length_c   1.000
_cell.angle_alpha   90.00
_cell.angle_beta   90.00
_cell.angle_gamma   90.00
#
_symmetry.space_group_name_H-M   'P 1'
#
loop_
_entity.id
_entity.type
_entity.pdbx_description
1 polymer ?
#
loop_
_entity_poly.entity_id
_entity_poly.type
_entity_poly.pdbx_seq_one_letter_code
_entity_poly.pdbx_strand_id
1 'polypeptide(L)'
;MIITKQFLHDNPNAIFVFGDNTARKGKGGAARLRDLPNTYGFITKKYPTNHDNSFYQPEEYEDVFKSEMAKLIKLIEISPNKTFYISKLGSGLANRYNIYSAVIMPVLKRLKRYKNVVMV
;
A
#
# COMPACT_ATOMS: atom_id res chain seq x y z
N MET A 1 -4.57 14.32 2.43
CA MET A 1 -5.77 13.95 1.66
C MET A 1 -6.31 12.64 2.18
N ILE A 2 -7.60 12.53 2.36
CA ILE A 2 -8.27 11.28 2.79
C ILE A 2 -9.01 10.72 1.59
N ILE A 3 -8.73 9.48 1.23
CA ILE A 3 -9.42 8.78 0.13
C ILE A 3 -10.69 8.15 0.69
N THR A 4 -11.83 8.50 0.10
CA THR A 4 -13.14 8.01 0.50
C THR A 4 -13.74 7.10 -0.57
N LYS A 5 -14.76 6.33 -0.17
CA LYS A 5 -15.55 5.52 -1.12
C LYS A 5 -16.13 6.40 -2.23
N GLN A 6 -16.67 7.57 -1.87
CA GLN A 6 -17.27 8.49 -2.83
C GLN A 6 -16.22 9.01 -3.83
N PHE A 7 -15.03 9.35 -3.33
CA PHE A 7 -13.94 9.81 -4.20
C PHE A 7 -13.61 8.75 -5.26
N LEU A 8 -13.45 7.50 -4.85
CA LEU A 8 -13.11 6.41 -5.77
C LEU A 8 -14.25 6.11 -6.75
N HIS A 9 -15.49 6.20 -6.28
CA HIS A 9 -16.66 6.05 -7.14
C HIS A 9 -16.70 7.14 -8.23
N ASP A 10 -16.44 8.39 -7.85
CA ASP A 10 -16.48 9.54 -8.77
C ASP A 10 -15.25 9.63 -9.67
N ASN A 11 -14.18 8.92 -9.33
CA ASN A 11 -12.90 8.96 -10.05
C ASN A 11 -12.45 7.54 -10.43
N PRO A 12 -13.09 6.92 -11.44
CA PRO A 12 -12.80 5.53 -11.81
C PRO A 12 -11.36 5.30 -12.29
N ASN A 13 -10.66 6.36 -12.69
CA ASN A 13 -9.25 6.28 -13.08
C ASN A 13 -8.29 6.51 -11.91
N ALA A 14 -8.79 6.77 -10.71
CA ALA A 14 -7.98 6.78 -9.51
C ALA A 14 -7.82 5.36 -9.00
N ILE A 15 -6.60 5.02 -8.54
CA ILE A 15 -6.33 3.75 -7.86
C ILE A 15 -5.78 4.07 -6.48
N PHE A 16 -6.45 3.56 -5.44
CA PHE A 16 -6.00 3.72 -4.07
C PHE A 16 -5.11 2.55 -3.68
N VAL A 17 -3.86 2.84 -3.31
CA VAL A 17 -2.89 1.85 -2.87
C VAL A 17 -2.87 1.85 -1.34
N PHE A 18 -3.22 0.71 -0.75
CA PHE A 18 -3.33 0.57 0.71
C PHE A 18 -2.46 -0.58 1.22
N GLY A 19 -2.11 -0.54 2.51
CA GLY A 19 -1.38 -1.62 3.17
C GLY A 19 -2.25 -2.85 3.37
N ASP A 20 -1.78 -4.00 2.92
CA ASP A 20 -2.51 -5.25 2.92
C ASP A 20 -1.71 -6.36 3.63
N ASN A 21 -2.30 -7.54 3.75
CA ASN A 21 -1.66 -8.74 4.29
C ASN A 21 -1.69 -9.85 3.23
N THR A 22 -0.91 -10.92 3.46
CA THR A 22 -0.79 -12.00 2.48
C THR A 22 -2.08 -12.78 2.27
N ALA A 23 -3.00 -12.77 3.23
CA ALA A 23 -4.30 -13.42 3.10
C ALA A 23 -5.29 -12.59 2.27
N ARG A 24 -4.98 -11.32 1.99
CA ARG A 24 -5.87 -10.41 1.26
C ARG A 24 -7.24 -10.27 1.91
N LYS A 25 -7.29 -10.25 3.26
CA LYS A 25 -8.53 -10.20 4.04
C LYS A 25 -8.48 -9.10 5.09
N GLY A 26 -9.67 -8.71 5.57
CA GLY A 26 -9.83 -7.70 6.61
C GLY A 26 -10.05 -6.31 6.03
N LYS A 27 -10.73 -5.47 6.83
CA LYS A 27 -11.13 -4.11 6.43
C LYS A 27 -10.77 -3.06 7.47
N GLY A 28 -9.77 -3.34 8.31
CA GLY A 28 -9.29 -2.39 9.29
C GLY A 28 -8.41 -1.33 8.65
N GLY A 29 -8.46 -0.12 9.19
CA GLY A 29 -7.60 0.99 8.73
C GLY A 29 -7.76 1.28 7.25
N ALA A 30 -6.65 1.38 6.53
CA ALA A 30 -6.66 1.71 5.11
C ALA A 30 -7.31 0.64 4.23
N ALA A 31 -7.41 -0.60 4.73
CA ALA A 31 -8.05 -1.70 4.00
C ALA A 31 -9.58 -1.63 3.97
N ARG A 32 -10.18 -0.63 4.60
CA ARG A 32 -11.64 -0.46 4.63
C ARG A 32 -12.28 -0.33 3.23
N LEU A 33 -11.48 0.06 2.24
CA LEU A 33 -11.95 0.26 0.86
C LEU A 33 -11.63 -0.92 -0.06
N ARG A 34 -11.18 -2.03 0.49
CA ARG A 34 -10.73 -3.23 -0.24
C ARG A 34 -11.70 -3.70 -1.33
N ASP A 35 -13.00 -3.66 -1.07
CA ASP A 35 -13.98 -4.21 -1.98
C ASP A 35 -14.28 -3.35 -3.21
N LEU A 36 -13.74 -2.14 -3.26
CA LEU A 36 -13.91 -1.27 -4.43
C LEU A 36 -12.96 -1.69 -5.55
N PRO A 37 -13.41 -1.62 -6.83
CA PRO A 37 -12.63 -2.15 -7.95
C PRO A 37 -11.33 -1.39 -8.21
N ASN A 38 -11.25 -0.12 -7.84
CA ASN A 38 -10.08 0.73 -8.08
C ASN A 38 -9.22 0.88 -6.82
N THR A 39 -8.90 -0.25 -6.20
CA THR A 39 -7.97 -0.32 -5.08
C THR A 39 -6.87 -1.35 -5.39
N TYR A 40 -5.73 -1.20 -4.73
CA TYR A 40 -4.59 -2.09 -4.89
C TYR A 40 -3.94 -2.33 -3.53
N GLY A 41 -3.83 -3.60 -3.14
CA GLY A 41 -3.23 -3.99 -1.86
C GLY A 41 -1.73 -4.21 -1.97
N PHE A 42 -0.97 -3.48 -1.18
CA PHE A 42 0.49 -3.60 -1.07
C PHE A 42 0.81 -4.33 0.22
N ILE A 43 1.47 -5.48 0.17
CA ILE A 43 1.72 -6.31 1.35
C ILE A 43 2.62 -5.59 2.36
N THR A 44 2.12 -5.44 3.58
CA THR A 44 2.86 -4.88 4.73
C THR A 44 2.75 -5.75 5.97
N LYS A 45 1.86 -6.75 5.97
CA LYS A 45 1.63 -7.70 7.08
C LYS A 45 1.53 -9.11 6.55
N LYS A 46 1.79 -10.09 7.42
CA LYS A 46 1.64 -11.51 7.07
C LYS A 46 0.18 -11.95 7.11
N TYR A 47 -0.52 -11.64 8.21
CA TYR A 47 -1.88 -12.13 8.47
C TYR A 47 -2.78 -10.99 8.93
N PRO A 48 -4.13 -11.13 8.82
CA PRO A 48 -5.06 -10.07 9.24
C PRO A 48 -5.29 -10.01 10.75
N THR A 49 -4.51 -10.70 11.55
CA THR A 49 -4.60 -10.70 13.03
C THR A 49 -3.60 -9.73 13.65
N ASN A 50 -3.70 -9.54 14.98
CA ASN A 50 -2.77 -8.70 15.73
C ASN A 50 -1.80 -9.52 16.60
N HIS A 51 -1.65 -10.81 16.31
CA HIS A 51 -0.63 -11.65 16.95
C HIS A 51 0.77 -11.22 16.50
N ASP A 52 1.78 -11.40 17.35
CA ASP A 52 3.14 -10.97 17.05
C ASP A 52 3.68 -11.54 15.74
N ASN A 53 3.32 -12.78 15.40
CA ASN A 53 3.74 -13.44 14.17
C ASN A 53 3.04 -12.93 12.90
N SER A 54 2.08 -12.02 13.05
CA SER A 54 1.41 -11.39 11.90
C SER A 54 2.20 -10.22 11.33
N PHE A 55 3.24 -9.78 12.01
CA PHE A 55 4.01 -8.59 11.64
C PHE A 55 5.41 -8.98 11.16
N TYR A 56 5.87 -8.30 10.11
CA TYR A 56 7.22 -8.50 9.60
C TYR A 56 8.26 -7.80 10.47
N GLN A 57 9.39 -8.47 10.69
CA GLN A 57 10.63 -7.83 11.12
C GLN A 57 11.27 -7.16 9.90
N PRO A 58 12.04 -6.06 10.07
CA PRO A 58 12.66 -5.39 8.92
C PRO A 58 13.50 -6.31 8.01
N GLU A 59 14.26 -7.22 8.59
CA GLU A 59 15.15 -8.13 7.84
C GLU A 59 14.36 -9.06 6.90
N GLU A 60 13.23 -9.60 7.37
CA GLU A 60 12.41 -10.49 6.56
C GLU A 60 11.52 -9.72 5.58
N TYR A 61 11.26 -8.45 5.87
CA TYR A 61 10.39 -7.64 5.01
C TYR A 61 11.10 -7.12 3.76
N GLU A 62 12.42 -7.01 3.76
CA GLU A 62 13.15 -6.41 2.64
C GLU A 62 12.84 -7.08 1.31
N ASP A 63 12.86 -8.40 1.25
CA ASP A 63 12.57 -9.15 0.01
C ASP A 63 11.10 -9.00 -0.40
N VAL A 64 10.19 -9.04 0.56
CA VAL A 64 8.75 -8.82 0.30
C VAL A 64 8.56 -7.43 -0.28
N PHE A 65 9.18 -6.43 0.33
CA PHE A 65 9.08 -5.04 -0.12
C PHE A 65 9.61 -4.86 -1.54
N LYS A 66 10.77 -5.43 -1.85
CA LYS A 66 11.34 -5.34 -3.20
C LYS A 66 10.38 -5.91 -4.24
N SER A 67 9.79 -7.07 -3.94
CA SER A 67 8.82 -7.70 -4.82
C SER A 67 7.56 -6.85 -5.00
N GLU A 68 7.01 -6.33 -3.90
CA GLU A 68 5.81 -5.49 -3.95
C GLU A 68 6.07 -4.16 -4.68
N MET A 69 7.23 -3.55 -4.45
CA MET A 69 7.61 -2.32 -5.16
C MET A 69 7.78 -2.55 -6.65
N ALA A 70 8.41 -3.64 -7.05
CA ALA A 70 8.58 -3.95 -8.48
C ALA A 70 7.22 -4.10 -9.17
N LYS A 71 6.27 -4.78 -8.54
CA LYS A 71 4.91 -4.94 -9.09
C LYS A 71 4.18 -3.61 -9.18
N LEU A 72 4.27 -2.79 -8.14
CA LEU A 72 3.59 -1.48 -8.12
C LEU A 72 4.18 -0.54 -9.17
N ILE A 73 5.49 -0.46 -9.26
CA ILE A 73 6.17 0.40 -10.26
C ILE A 73 5.78 -0.02 -11.67
N LYS A 74 5.76 -1.32 -11.96
CA LYS A 74 5.34 -1.81 -13.26
C LYS A 74 3.91 -1.39 -13.57
N LEU A 75 3.02 -1.52 -12.61
CA LEU A 75 1.61 -1.14 -12.78
C LEU A 75 1.49 0.36 -13.06
N ILE A 76 2.22 1.20 -12.32
CA ILE A 76 2.24 2.64 -12.52
C ILE A 76 2.71 2.97 -13.95
N GLU A 77 3.77 2.33 -14.40
CA GLU A 77 4.38 2.60 -15.71
C GLU A 77 3.51 2.16 -16.88
N ILE A 78 2.78 1.05 -16.74
CA ILE A 78 1.89 0.56 -17.81
C ILE A 78 0.49 1.19 -17.77
N SER A 79 0.22 2.05 -16.79
CA SER A 79 -1.12 2.64 -16.59
C SER A 79 -1.05 4.16 -16.53
N PRO A 80 -0.53 4.83 -17.61
CA PRO A 80 -0.34 6.29 -17.57
C PRO A 80 -1.64 7.08 -17.45
N ASN A 81 -2.78 6.47 -17.79
CA ASN A 81 -4.11 7.10 -17.69
C ASN A 81 -4.76 6.92 -16.32
N LYS A 82 -4.09 6.20 -15.40
CA LYS A 82 -4.54 6.05 -14.02
C LYS A 82 -3.72 6.95 -13.11
N THR A 83 -4.33 7.43 -12.02
CA THR A 83 -3.64 8.16 -10.97
C THR A 83 -3.60 7.30 -9.72
N PHE A 84 -2.40 7.04 -9.21
CA PHE A 84 -2.19 6.18 -8.04
C PHE A 84 -2.07 7.04 -6.79
N TYR A 85 -3.05 6.90 -5.90
CA TYR A 85 -3.08 7.56 -4.60
C TYR A 85 -2.48 6.61 -3.58
N ILE A 86 -1.26 6.88 -3.15
CA ILE A 86 -0.49 5.96 -2.33
C ILE A 86 -0.51 6.43 -0.87
N SER A 87 -1.09 5.60 0.00
CA SER A 87 -1.12 5.85 1.43
C SER A 87 0.28 5.66 2.04
N LYS A 88 0.44 6.05 3.31
CA LYS A 88 1.68 5.80 4.05
C LYS A 88 1.77 4.31 4.41
N LEU A 89 2.09 3.50 3.42
CA LEU A 89 2.12 2.05 3.51
C LEU A 89 2.98 1.58 4.68
N GLY A 90 2.40 0.76 5.55
CA GLY A 90 3.10 0.18 6.68
C GLY A 90 3.30 1.10 7.88
N SER A 91 2.80 2.34 7.86
CA SER A 91 2.99 3.30 8.96
C SER A 91 2.03 3.11 10.13
N GLY A 92 0.95 2.35 9.94
CA GLY A 92 -0.06 2.10 10.98
C GLY A 92 0.21 0.83 11.77
N LEU A 93 -0.81 -0.04 11.88
CA LEU A 93 -0.72 -1.29 12.64
C LEU A 93 0.44 -2.19 12.19
N ALA A 94 0.75 -2.20 10.90
CA ALA A 94 1.82 -3.02 10.35
C ALA A 94 3.22 -2.61 10.84
N ASN A 95 3.37 -1.44 11.43
CA ASN A 95 4.66 -0.86 11.82
C ASN A 95 5.13 -1.30 13.22
N ARG A 96 4.63 -2.42 13.72
CA ARG A 96 5.00 -2.89 15.08
C ARG A 96 6.51 -2.98 15.26
N TYR A 97 7.24 -3.44 14.24
CA TYR A 97 8.69 -3.62 14.29
C TYR A 97 9.44 -2.61 13.41
N ASN A 98 8.84 -1.44 13.19
CA ASN A 98 9.48 -0.31 12.50
C ASN A 98 9.81 -0.56 11.02
N ILE A 99 9.06 -1.38 10.32
CA ILE A 99 9.29 -1.62 8.88
C ILE A 99 9.09 -0.32 8.07
N TYR A 100 8.24 0.58 8.53
CA TYR A 100 7.97 1.83 7.82
C TYR A 100 9.23 2.70 7.73
N SER A 101 9.84 3.03 8.86
CA SER A 101 11.02 3.88 8.89
C SER A 101 12.28 3.17 8.38
N ALA A 102 12.40 1.86 8.65
CA ALA A 102 13.59 1.10 8.29
C ALA A 102 13.63 0.68 6.82
N VAL A 103 12.49 0.32 6.23
CA VAL A 103 12.44 -0.30 4.90
C VAL A 103 11.62 0.52 3.91
N ILE A 104 10.40 0.91 4.27
CA ILE A 104 9.42 1.45 3.32
C ILE A 104 9.67 2.92 2.97
N MET A 105 9.70 3.78 3.97
CA MET A 105 9.70 5.23 3.78
C MET A 105 10.88 5.74 2.93
N PRO A 106 12.12 5.25 3.12
CA PRO A 106 13.24 5.75 2.34
C PRO A 106 13.08 5.54 0.84
N VAL A 107 12.36 4.49 0.43
CA VAL A 107 12.16 4.14 -0.98
C VAL A 107 10.82 4.65 -1.49
N LEU A 108 9.76 4.55 -0.68
CA LEU A 108 8.40 4.93 -1.06
C LEU A 108 8.33 6.37 -1.56
N LYS A 109 9.02 7.29 -0.90
CA LYS A 109 9.03 8.71 -1.27
C LYS A 109 9.54 8.96 -2.69
N ARG A 110 10.33 8.03 -3.25
CA ARG A 110 10.87 8.15 -4.62
C ARG A 110 9.78 8.00 -5.68
N LEU A 111 8.62 7.45 -5.33
CA LEU A 111 7.50 7.32 -6.26
C LEU A 111 6.91 8.67 -6.67
N LYS A 112 7.21 9.74 -5.94
CA LYS A 112 6.78 11.10 -6.29
C LYS A 112 7.27 11.54 -7.67
N ARG A 113 8.33 10.93 -8.19
CA ARG A 113 8.87 11.23 -9.52
C ARG A 113 7.91 10.87 -10.66
N TYR A 114 6.97 9.96 -10.42
CA TYR A 114 5.99 9.57 -11.43
C TYR A 114 4.85 10.58 -11.49
N LYS A 115 4.52 11.03 -12.70
CA LYS A 115 3.47 12.05 -12.90
C LYS A 115 2.09 11.59 -12.43
N ASN A 116 1.84 10.29 -12.50
CA ASN A 116 0.56 9.68 -12.13
C ASN A 116 0.55 9.10 -10.71
N VAL A 117 1.39 9.63 -9.83
CA VAL A 117 1.44 9.24 -8.43
C VAL A 117 1.15 10.45 -7.54
N VAL A 118 0.25 10.25 -6.56
CA VAL A 118 -0.07 11.22 -5.51
C VAL A 118 0.15 10.54 -4.17
N MET A 119 1.01 11.10 -3.35
CA MET A 119 1.24 10.61 -1.98
C MET A 119 0.18 11.21 -1.05
N VAL A 120 -0.57 10.38 -0.35
CA VAL A 120 -1.67 10.83 0.52
C VAL A 120 -1.45 10.52 1.98
#